data_d8302ade2950a55423a227d6fb4e2704
#
_entry.id   d8302ade2950a55423a227d6fb4e2704
#
_cell.length_a   1.000
_cell.length_b   1.000
_cell.length_c   1.000
_cell.angle_alpha   90.00
_cell.angle_beta   90.00
_cell.angle_gamma   90.00
#
_symmetry.space_group_name_H-M   'P 1'
#
loop_
_entity.id
_entity.type
_entity.pdbx_description
1 polymer ?
#
loop_
_entity_poly.entity_id
_entity_poly.type
_entity_poly.pdbx_seq_one_letter_code
_entity_poly.pdbx_strand_id
1 'polypeptide(L)'
;MNVLLADVTSVGWIAAGAVAAVLAGHWQVLAVAAGLAAAVWIYDFAAKSTPAGPLVMGGCRGLNWLLGMTAAGGPQAAEWLLPAGMGIYVAGVTFYARQEAGRSRRLPLGLATAVMAAGLAVGGWFVVLLAADGGSDWLSRAGLDNWLLLWAVLASSVLFRCIMGIATPESGNVQRAVGNAIMSIITLDAVLVLSACGERWAIAVLLLLVPFVLSRRLASPT
;
A
#
# COMPACT_ATOMS: atom_id res chain seq x y z
N MET A 1 19.55 -10.50 19.74
CA MET A 1 18.75 -9.85 20.80
C MET A 1 17.67 -8.90 20.25
N ASN A 2 17.93 -8.24 19.12
CA ASN A 2 16.96 -7.25 18.56
C ASN A 2 15.72 -7.84 17.85
N VAL A 3 15.80 -9.06 17.32
CA VAL A 3 14.69 -9.71 16.61
C VAL A 3 13.57 -10.12 17.58
N LEU A 4 13.92 -10.73 18.70
CA LEU A 4 12.95 -11.13 19.73
C LEU A 4 12.20 -9.94 20.35
N LEU A 5 12.88 -8.80 20.52
CA LEU A 5 12.24 -7.59 21.04
C LEU A 5 11.26 -6.99 20.00
N ALA A 6 11.58 -7.04 18.71
CA ALA A 6 10.70 -6.60 17.66
C ALA A 6 9.45 -7.48 17.56
N ASP A 7 9.61 -8.80 17.70
CA ASP A 7 8.49 -9.76 17.69
C ASP A 7 7.56 -9.56 18.90
N VAL A 8 8.11 -9.39 20.10
CA VAL A 8 7.32 -9.16 21.32
C VAL A 8 6.55 -7.84 21.28
N THR A 9 7.19 -6.77 20.76
CA THR A 9 6.50 -5.48 20.61
C THR A 9 5.39 -5.52 19.56
N SER A 10 5.60 -6.20 18.43
CA SER A 10 4.57 -6.33 17.38
C SER A 10 3.36 -7.12 17.87
N VAL A 11 3.58 -8.23 18.58
CA VAL A 11 2.51 -9.03 19.23
C VAL A 11 1.77 -8.19 20.27
N GLY A 12 2.48 -7.37 21.06
CA GLY A 12 1.88 -6.48 22.04
C GLY A 12 0.93 -5.45 21.43
N TRP A 13 1.31 -4.83 20.32
CA TRP A 13 0.44 -3.87 19.61
C TRP A 13 -0.78 -4.53 18.97
N ILE A 14 -0.62 -5.72 18.38
CA ILE A 14 -1.74 -6.50 17.83
C ILE A 14 -2.72 -6.88 18.95
N ALA A 15 -2.22 -7.34 20.09
CA ALA A 15 -3.07 -7.69 21.24
C ALA A 15 -3.81 -6.46 21.79
N ALA A 16 -3.13 -5.31 21.94
CA ALA A 16 -3.75 -4.07 22.41
C ALA A 16 -4.85 -3.60 21.45
N GLY A 17 -4.62 -3.65 20.14
CA GLY A 17 -5.62 -3.33 19.13
C GLY A 17 -6.81 -4.27 19.16
N ALA A 18 -6.59 -5.58 19.35
CA ALA A 18 -7.65 -6.58 19.49
C ALA A 18 -8.51 -6.34 20.74
N VAL A 19 -7.87 -6.05 21.89
CA VAL A 19 -8.59 -5.72 23.14
C VAL A 19 -9.44 -4.46 22.97
N ALA A 20 -8.89 -3.41 22.36
CA ALA A 20 -9.63 -2.18 22.09
C ALA A 20 -10.85 -2.42 21.18
N ALA A 21 -10.71 -3.25 20.14
CA ALA A 21 -11.81 -3.61 19.25
C ALA A 21 -12.92 -4.42 19.94
N VAL A 22 -12.54 -5.35 20.85
CA VAL A 22 -13.50 -6.10 21.68
C VAL A 22 -14.27 -5.17 22.61
N LEU A 23 -13.55 -4.29 23.31
CA LEU A 23 -14.16 -3.33 24.24
C LEU A 23 -15.10 -2.35 23.55
N ALA A 24 -14.82 -2.01 22.28
CA ALA A 24 -15.68 -1.17 21.45
C ALA A 24 -16.87 -1.92 20.82
N GLY A 25 -17.00 -3.25 21.01
CA GLY A 25 -18.09 -4.06 20.46
C GLY A 25 -17.99 -4.31 18.94
N HIS A 26 -16.86 -4.02 18.31
CA HIS A 26 -16.65 -4.13 16.86
C HIS A 26 -16.09 -5.50 16.46
N TRP A 27 -16.90 -6.54 16.51
CA TRP A 27 -16.48 -7.91 16.14
C TRP A 27 -15.94 -8.02 14.69
N GLN A 28 -16.46 -7.18 13.77
CA GLN A 28 -15.98 -7.12 12.38
C GLN A 28 -14.52 -6.67 12.30
N VAL A 29 -14.13 -5.69 13.11
CA VAL A 29 -12.73 -5.20 13.21
C VAL A 29 -11.81 -6.34 13.67
N LEU A 30 -12.27 -7.14 14.65
CA LEU A 30 -11.52 -8.32 15.12
C LEU A 30 -11.36 -9.38 14.03
N ALA A 31 -12.44 -9.65 13.27
CA ALA A 31 -12.37 -10.63 12.18
C ALA A 31 -11.37 -10.21 11.10
N VAL A 32 -11.37 -8.92 10.71
CA VAL A 32 -10.42 -8.38 9.73
C VAL A 32 -8.99 -8.37 10.28
N ALA A 33 -8.81 -8.00 11.56
CA ALA A 33 -7.50 -8.01 12.22
C ALA A 33 -6.93 -9.44 12.30
N ALA A 34 -7.74 -10.43 12.66
CA ALA A 34 -7.36 -11.83 12.67
C ALA A 34 -7.00 -12.33 11.27
N GLY A 35 -7.80 -11.96 10.25
CA GLY A 35 -7.52 -12.26 8.85
C GLY A 35 -6.19 -11.65 8.37
N LEU A 36 -5.91 -10.41 8.75
CA LEU A 36 -4.64 -9.74 8.45
C LEU A 36 -3.46 -10.46 9.12
N ALA A 37 -3.58 -10.77 10.41
CA ALA A 37 -2.55 -11.50 11.14
C ALA A 37 -2.28 -12.88 10.52
N ALA A 38 -3.32 -13.62 10.15
CA ALA A 38 -3.20 -14.89 9.46
C ALA A 38 -2.53 -14.74 8.07
N ALA A 39 -2.89 -13.71 7.31
CA ALA A 39 -2.28 -13.45 6.01
C ALA A 39 -0.79 -13.11 6.13
N VAL A 40 -0.38 -12.33 7.12
CA VAL A 40 1.04 -12.03 7.42
C VAL A 40 1.78 -13.32 7.78
N TRP A 41 1.20 -14.15 8.64
CA TRP A 41 1.76 -15.46 9.01
C TRP A 41 1.93 -16.37 7.78
N ILE A 42 0.90 -16.49 6.97
CA ILE A 42 0.95 -17.29 5.72
C ILE A 42 2.06 -16.74 4.80
N TYR A 43 2.19 -15.42 4.70
CA TYR A 43 3.26 -14.80 3.91
C TYR A 43 4.64 -15.21 4.41
N ASP A 44 4.91 -15.02 5.70
CA ASP A 44 6.26 -15.22 6.25
C ASP A 44 6.68 -16.69 6.27
N PHE A 45 5.77 -17.60 6.60
CA PHE A 45 6.10 -19.02 6.76
C PHE A 45 5.92 -19.86 5.50
N ALA A 46 4.99 -19.51 4.62
CA ALA A 46 4.64 -20.36 3.48
C ALA A 46 4.76 -19.68 2.11
N ALA A 47 4.27 -18.43 1.99
CA ALA A 47 4.08 -17.83 0.66
C ALA A 47 5.30 -17.06 0.14
N LYS A 48 6.17 -16.56 1.01
CA LYS A 48 7.29 -15.67 0.69
C LYS A 48 8.19 -16.20 -0.44
N SER A 49 8.49 -17.50 -0.45
CA SER A 49 9.31 -18.15 -1.47
C SER A 49 8.53 -18.71 -2.66
N THR A 50 7.20 -18.72 -2.60
CA THR A 50 6.34 -19.29 -3.64
C THR A 50 5.86 -18.23 -4.65
N PRO A 51 5.39 -18.60 -5.84
CA PRO A 51 4.78 -17.68 -6.80
C PRO A 51 3.57 -16.91 -6.25
N ALA A 52 2.90 -17.45 -5.22
CA ALA A 52 1.74 -16.82 -4.56
C ALA A 52 2.11 -15.65 -3.64
N GLY A 53 3.39 -15.51 -3.23
CA GLY A 53 3.83 -14.46 -2.29
C GLY A 53 3.38 -13.05 -2.65
N PRO A 54 3.51 -12.57 -3.90
CA PRO A 54 3.03 -11.25 -4.28
C PRO A 54 1.53 -11.06 -4.02
N LEU A 55 0.71 -12.07 -4.29
CA LEU A 55 -0.74 -12.02 -4.04
C LEU A 55 -1.05 -11.96 -2.55
N VAL A 56 -0.36 -12.77 -1.74
CA VAL A 56 -0.56 -12.77 -0.28
C VAL A 56 -0.14 -11.42 0.31
N MET A 57 1.01 -10.85 -0.12
CA MET A 57 1.45 -9.52 0.33
C MET A 57 0.47 -8.41 -0.09
N GLY A 58 -0.05 -8.48 -1.31
CA GLY A 58 -1.12 -7.59 -1.77
C GLY A 58 -2.39 -7.75 -0.93
N GLY A 59 -2.75 -8.99 -0.60
CA GLY A 59 -3.86 -9.30 0.32
C GLY A 59 -3.66 -8.70 1.71
N CYS A 60 -2.47 -8.80 2.30
CA CYS A 60 -2.13 -8.14 3.56
C CYS A 60 -2.37 -6.62 3.46
N ARG A 61 -1.98 -6.01 2.34
CA ARG A 61 -2.19 -4.57 2.13
C ARG A 61 -3.66 -4.21 2.01
N GLY A 62 -4.44 -4.97 1.25
CA GLY A 62 -5.89 -4.80 1.13
C GLY A 62 -6.59 -4.96 2.48
N LEU A 63 -6.23 -5.99 3.25
CA LEU A 63 -6.77 -6.21 4.60
C LEU A 63 -6.40 -5.09 5.57
N ASN A 64 -5.21 -4.49 5.45
CA ASN A 64 -4.84 -3.34 6.27
C ASN A 64 -5.72 -2.12 5.99
N TRP A 65 -6.04 -1.83 4.72
CA TRP A 65 -7.01 -0.80 4.35
C TRP A 65 -8.41 -1.13 4.88
N LEU A 66 -8.84 -2.37 4.67
CA LEU A 66 -10.14 -2.85 5.14
C LEU A 66 -10.27 -2.76 6.67
N LEU A 67 -9.18 -2.99 7.41
CA LEU A 67 -9.18 -2.85 8.87
C LEU A 67 -9.50 -1.41 9.30
N GLY A 68 -8.86 -0.42 8.68
CA GLY A 68 -9.16 0.99 8.93
C GLY A 68 -10.61 1.36 8.59
N MET A 69 -11.09 0.88 7.43
CA MET A 69 -12.45 1.15 6.97
C MET A 69 -13.53 0.49 7.87
N THR A 70 -13.29 -0.75 8.31
CA THR A 70 -14.22 -1.42 9.24
C THR A 70 -14.27 -0.75 10.59
N ALA A 71 -13.17 -0.20 11.08
CA ALA A 71 -13.14 0.59 12.31
C ALA A 71 -13.92 1.91 12.18
N ALA A 72 -14.07 2.43 10.96
CA ALA A 72 -14.85 3.63 10.66
C ALA A 72 -16.32 3.35 10.29
N GLY A 73 -16.80 2.10 10.41
CA GLY A 73 -18.19 1.73 10.11
C GLY A 73 -18.35 0.76 8.92
N GLY A 74 -17.25 0.43 8.25
CA GLY A 74 -17.21 -0.49 7.11
C GLY A 74 -17.30 0.19 5.75
N PRO A 75 -16.75 -0.46 4.69
CA PRO A 75 -16.73 0.10 3.34
C PRO A 75 -18.12 0.07 2.69
N GLN A 76 -18.47 1.14 2.00
CA GLN A 76 -19.59 1.23 1.07
C GLN A 76 -19.23 0.58 -0.29
N ALA A 77 -20.22 0.40 -1.18
CA ALA A 77 -20.02 -0.37 -2.41
C ALA A 77 -18.80 0.06 -3.25
N ALA A 78 -18.62 1.36 -3.51
CA ALA A 78 -17.49 1.86 -4.29
C ALA A 78 -16.16 1.84 -3.51
N GLU A 79 -16.19 1.93 -2.20
CA GLU A 79 -15.00 2.01 -1.34
C GLU A 79 -14.18 0.72 -1.33
N TRP A 80 -14.77 -0.43 -1.73
CA TRP A 80 -14.02 -1.68 -1.91
C TRP A 80 -12.91 -1.58 -2.96
N LEU A 81 -12.97 -0.60 -3.85
CA LEU A 81 -11.92 -0.33 -4.82
C LEU A 81 -10.61 0.15 -4.16
N LEU A 82 -10.67 0.78 -2.98
CA LEU A 82 -9.48 1.22 -2.24
C LEU A 82 -8.60 0.04 -1.79
N PRO A 83 -9.10 -0.90 -0.97
CA PRO A 83 -8.31 -2.07 -0.57
C PRO A 83 -7.92 -2.94 -1.76
N ALA A 84 -8.77 -3.05 -2.80
CA ALA A 84 -8.46 -3.79 -4.00
C ALA A 84 -7.32 -3.12 -4.80
N GLY A 85 -7.42 -1.83 -5.09
CA GLY A 85 -6.41 -1.08 -5.85
C GLY A 85 -5.05 -1.09 -5.16
N MET A 86 -5.00 -0.80 -3.86
CA MET A 86 -3.76 -0.80 -3.10
C MET A 86 -3.19 -2.21 -2.91
N GLY A 87 -4.05 -3.23 -2.78
CA GLY A 87 -3.64 -4.62 -2.76
C GLY A 87 -2.99 -5.06 -4.07
N ILE A 88 -3.62 -4.74 -5.22
CA ILE A 88 -3.09 -5.03 -6.55
C ILE A 88 -1.76 -4.29 -6.76
N TYR A 89 -1.68 -3.02 -6.38
CA TYR A 89 -0.45 -2.23 -6.48
C TYR A 89 0.71 -2.90 -5.72
N VAL A 90 0.49 -3.27 -4.46
CA VAL A 90 1.53 -3.89 -3.61
C VAL A 90 1.88 -5.30 -4.09
N ALA A 91 0.93 -6.06 -4.64
CA ALA A 91 1.23 -7.32 -5.32
C ALA A 91 2.19 -7.10 -6.50
N GLY A 92 1.95 -6.08 -7.31
CA GLY A 92 2.85 -5.69 -8.41
C GLY A 92 4.24 -5.30 -7.92
N VAL A 93 4.34 -4.46 -6.87
CA VAL A 93 5.62 -4.06 -6.26
C VAL A 93 6.39 -5.30 -5.76
N THR A 94 5.70 -6.21 -5.07
CA THR A 94 6.32 -7.44 -4.54
C THR A 94 6.78 -8.36 -5.67
N PHE A 95 6.01 -8.45 -6.75
CA PHE A 95 6.39 -9.23 -7.93
C PHE A 95 7.61 -8.63 -8.63
N TYR A 96 7.66 -7.31 -8.75
CA TYR A 96 8.81 -6.57 -9.31
C TYR A 96 10.07 -6.76 -8.45
N ALA A 97 9.95 -6.66 -7.12
CA ALA A 97 11.05 -6.81 -6.17
C ALA A 97 11.71 -8.21 -6.23
N ARG A 98 10.96 -9.24 -6.60
CA ARG A 98 11.53 -10.59 -6.78
C ARG A 98 12.57 -10.69 -7.87
N GLN A 99 12.55 -9.76 -8.83
CA GLN A 99 13.55 -9.72 -9.91
C GLN A 99 14.85 -9.07 -9.47
N GLU A 100 14.92 -8.49 -8.26
CA GLU A 100 16.10 -7.83 -7.71
C GLU A 100 17.22 -8.81 -7.37
N ALA A 101 16.87 -9.99 -6.84
CA ALA A 101 17.82 -10.98 -6.31
C ALA A 101 18.49 -11.87 -7.36
N GLY A 102 18.20 -11.70 -8.66
CA GLY A 102 18.72 -12.58 -9.71
C GLY A 102 18.98 -11.87 -11.04
N ARG A 103 19.04 -12.65 -12.12
CA ARG A 103 19.03 -12.08 -13.48
C ARG A 103 17.65 -11.49 -13.76
N SER A 104 17.56 -10.17 -13.70
CA SER A 104 16.32 -9.44 -14.00
C SER A 104 15.91 -9.69 -15.46
N ARG A 105 14.71 -10.23 -15.65
CA ARG A 105 14.13 -10.49 -16.97
C ARG A 105 13.12 -9.40 -17.31
N ARG A 106 13.16 -8.88 -18.53
CA ARG A 106 12.25 -7.80 -18.98
C ARG A 106 10.77 -8.18 -18.89
N LEU A 107 10.42 -9.44 -19.25
CA LEU A 107 9.02 -9.87 -19.25
C LEU A 107 8.39 -9.89 -17.85
N PRO A 108 8.97 -10.52 -16.80
CA PRO A 108 8.43 -10.43 -15.44
C PRO A 108 8.38 -9.01 -14.89
N LEU A 109 9.39 -8.17 -15.18
CA LEU A 109 9.37 -6.75 -14.80
C LEU A 109 8.21 -5.99 -15.48
N GLY A 110 7.97 -6.25 -16.78
CA GLY A 110 6.87 -5.66 -17.52
C GLY A 110 5.51 -6.08 -16.96
N LEU A 111 5.31 -7.37 -16.69
CA LEU A 111 4.09 -7.88 -16.06
C LEU A 111 3.86 -7.28 -14.68
N ALA A 112 4.90 -7.21 -13.84
CA ALA A 112 4.80 -6.58 -12.52
C ALA A 112 4.43 -5.09 -12.62
N THR A 113 5.02 -4.36 -13.59
CA THR A 113 4.67 -2.97 -13.86
C THR A 113 3.22 -2.82 -14.32
N ALA A 114 2.73 -3.72 -15.18
CA ALA A 114 1.33 -3.73 -15.61
C ALA A 114 0.37 -3.97 -14.43
N VAL A 115 0.72 -4.88 -13.51
CA VAL A 115 -0.06 -5.12 -12.27
C VAL A 115 -0.07 -3.86 -11.39
N MET A 116 1.08 -3.19 -11.20
CA MET A 116 1.12 -1.91 -10.47
C MET A 116 0.25 -0.85 -11.13
N ALA A 117 0.32 -0.71 -12.46
CA ALA A 117 -0.49 0.24 -13.21
C ALA A 117 -1.99 -0.05 -13.07
N ALA A 118 -2.39 -1.33 -13.09
CA ALA A 118 -3.78 -1.73 -12.84
C ALA A 118 -4.24 -1.32 -11.43
N GLY A 119 -3.43 -1.52 -10.40
CA GLY A 119 -3.74 -1.08 -9.03
C GLY A 119 -3.92 0.44 -8.93
N LEU A 120 -3.03 1.20 -9.56
CA LEU A 120 -3.14 2.66 -9.64
C LEU A 120 -4.39 3.11 -10.41
N ALA A 121 -4.75 2.43 -11.50
CA ALA A 121 -5.96 2.72 -12.25
C ALA A 121 -7.23 2.45 -11.43
N VAL A 122 -7.26 1.36 -10.66
CA VAL A 122 -8.38 1.04 -9.76
C VAL A 122 -8.53 2.12 -8.66
N GLY A 123 -7.41 2.56 -8.05
CA GLY A 123 -7.43 3.65 -7.07
C GLY A 123 -7.91 4.98 -7.65
N GLY A 124 -7.45 5.33 -8.86
CA GLY A 124 -7.92 6.51 -9.59
C GLY A 124 -9.41 6.43 -9.94
N TRP A 125 -9.88 5.27 -10.38
CA TRP A 125 -11.29 5.03 -10.71
C TRP A 125 -12.21 5.20 -9.50
N PHE A 126 -11.77 4.77 -8.32
CA PHE A 126 -12.52 5.02 -7.08
C PHE A 126 -12.84 6.50 -6.89
N VAL A 127 -11.87 7.39 -7.11
CA VAL A 127 -12.08 8.83 -6.87
C VAL A 127 -12.96 9.46 -7.95
N VAL A 128 -12.95 8.93 -9.17
CA VAL A 128 -13.92 9.32 -10.21
C VAL A 128 -15.35 8.97 -9.79
N LEU A 129 -15.57 7.76 -9.25
CA LEU A 129 -16.87 7.36 -8.72
C LEU A 129 -17.27 8.19 -7.50
N LEU A 130 -16.34 8.43 -6.57
CA LEU A 130 -16.57 9.29 -5.42
C LEU A 130 -17.01 10.70 -5.84
N ALA A 131 -16.38 11.27 -6.86
CA ALA A 131 -16.76 12.58 -7.39
C ALA A 131 -18.16 12.58 -8.04
N ALA A 132 -18.53 11.48 -8.72
CA ALA A 132 -19.85 11.32 -9.32
C ALA A 132 -20.98 11.25 -8.28
N ASP A 133 -20.68 10.68 -7.10
CA ASP A 133 -21.63 10.57 -5.97
C ASP A 133 -21.67 11.84 -5.08
N GLY A 134 -21.10 12.96 -5.56
CA GLY A 134 -21.06 14.25 -4.83
C GLY A 134 -19.74 14.54 -4.14
N GLY A 135 -18.85 13.56 -4.03
CA GLY A 135 -17.49 13.73 -3.50
C GLY A 135 -17.41 14.14 -2.03
N SER A 136 -16.19 14.38 -1.58
CA SER A 136 -15.93 15.03 -0.30
C SER A 136 -15.94 16.56 -0.42
N ASP A 137 -16.08 17.27 0.70
CA ASP A 137 -15.98 18.75 0.74
C ASP A 137 -14.64 19.26 0.17
N TRP A 138 -13.58 18.47 0.33
CA TRP A 138 -12.28 18.81 -0.22
C TRP A 138 -12.29 18.65 -1.75
N LEU A 139 -12.78 17.52 -2.26
CA LEU A 139 -12.80 17.20 -3.69
C LEU A 139 -13.68 18.18 -4.47
N SER A 140 -14.82 18.59 -3.89
CA SER A 140 -15.71 19.59 -4.49
C SER A 140 -15.08 20.98 -4.58
N ARG A 141 -14.19 21.35 -3.62
CA ARG A 141 -13.46 22.62 -3.64
C ARG A 141 -12.24 22.58 -4.56
N ALA A 142 -11.45 21.50 -4.50
CA ALA A 142 -10.20 21.38 -5.25
C ALA A 142 -10.41 21.03 -6.71
N GLY A 143 -11.51 20.34 -7.05
CA GLY A 143 -11.83 19.83 -8.37
C GLY A 143 -11.19 18.48 -8.67
N LEU A 144 -11.96 17.62 -9.33
CA LEU A 144 -11.51 16.28 -9.75
C LEU A 144 -10.28 16.37 -10.67
N ASP A 145 -10.24 17.34 -11.58
CA ASP A 145 -9.13 17.49 -12.53
C ASP A 145 -7.78 17.73 -11.84
N ASN A 146 -7.77 18.57 -10.79
CA ASN A 146 -6.57 18.84 -10.02
C ASN A 146 -6.12 17.59 -9.25
N TRP A 147 -7.07 16.82 -8.70
CA TRP A 147 -6.75 15.57 -8.05
C TRP A 147 -6.21 14.54 -9.05
N LEU A 148 -6.84 14.39 -10.23
CA LEU A 148 -6.37 13.48 -11.27
C LEU A 148 -4.97 13.86 -11.77
N LEU A 149 -4.68 15.16 -11.88
CA LEU A 149 -3.33 15.62 -12.23
C LEU A 149 -2.31 15.19 -11.18
N LEU A 150 -2.59 15.41 -9.89
CA LEU A 150 -1.73 14.98 -8.80
C LEU A 150 -1.52 13.46 -8.81
N TRP A 151 -2.60 12.69 -8.97
CA TRP A 151 -2.54 11.24 -9.08
C TRP A 151 -1.71 10.77 -10.27
N ALA A 152 -1.92 11.38 -11.44
CA ALA A 152 -1.17 11.08 -12.66
C ALA A 152 0.33 11.36 -12.51
N VAL A 153 0.72 12.46 -11.86
CA VAL A 153 2.12 12.78 -11.58
C VAL A 153 2.75 11.73 -10.68
N LEU A 154 2.09 11.31 -9.60
CA LEU A 154 2.59 10.27 -8.71
C LEU A 154 2.68 8.91 -9.41
N ALA A 155 1.63 8.50 -10.12
CA ALA A 155 1.61 7.27 -10.89
C ALA A 155 2.71 7.24 -11.94
N SER A 156 2.89 8.35 -12.69
CA SER A 156 3.94 8.48 -13.70
C SER A 156 5.33 8.39 -13.09
N SER A 157 5.56 8.96 -11.92
CA SER A 157 6.84 8.87 -11.19
C SER A 157 7.19 7.42 -10.87
N VAL A 158 6.22 6.63 -10.41
CA VAL A 158 6.43 5.21 -10.10
C VAL A 158 6.68 4.40 -11.37
N LEU A 159 5.78 4.54 -12.35
CA LEU A 159 5.82 3.74 -13.59
C LEU A 159 7.06 4.08 -14.42
N PHE A 160 7.47 5.35 -14.48
CA PHE A 160 8.70 5.76 -15.19
C PHE A 160 9.93 5.04 -14.63
N ARG A 161 10.07 4.95 -13.31
CA ARG A 161 11.20 4.23 -12.69
C ARG A 161 11.15 2.73 -12.98
N CYS A 162 9.97 2.14 -13.00
CA CYS A 162 9.80 0.73 -13.37
C CYS A 162 10.16 0.50 -14.85
N ILE A 163 9.76 1.40 -15.75
CA ILE A 163 10.10 1.33 -17.18
C ILE A 163 11.61 1.46 -17.39
N MET A 164 12.28 2.35 -16.67
CA MET A 164 13.74 2.46 -16.71
C MET A 164 14.44 1.16 -16.26
N GLY A 165 13.91 0.50 -15.22
CA GLY A 165 14.40 -0.81 -14.79
C GLY A 165 14.14 -1.94 -15.81
N ILE A 166 13.07 -1.84 -16.64
CA ILE A 166 12.82 -2.76 -17.76
C ILE A 166 13.78 -2.50 -18.92
N ALA A 167 14.03 -1.23 -19.24
CA ALA A 167 14.93 -0.83 -20.33
C ALA A 167 16.38 -1.28 -20.06
N THR A 168 16.85 -1.06 -18.85
CA THR A 168 18.18 -1.46 -18.37
C THR A 168 18.03 -2.34 -17.13
N PRO A 169 17.88 -3.67 -17.30
CA PRO A 169 17.56 -4.61 -16.20
C PRO A 169 18.79 -4.94 -15.35
N GLU A 170 19.46 -3.91 -14.85
CA GLU A 170 20.53 -3.98 -13.88
C GLU A 170 19.96 -3.97 -12.46
N SER A 171 20.57 -4.74 -11.56
CA SER A 171 20.14 -4.85 -10.15
C SER A 171 19.96 -3.48 -9.50
N GLY A 172 20.87 -2.54 -9.72
CA GLY A 172 20.80 -1.19 -9.15
C GLY A 172 19.59 -0.37 -9.64
N ASN A 173 19.19 -0.51 -10.90
CA ASN A 173 18.01 0.19 -11.44
C ASN A 173 16.70 -0.45 -10.93
N VAL A 174 16.67 -1.78 -10.85
CA VAL A 174 15.54 -2.53 -10.29
C VAL A 174 15.35 -2.15 -8.81
N GLN A 175 16.43 -2.09 -8.04
CA GLN A 175 16.44 -1.71 -6.62
C GLN A 175 15.92 -0.29 -6.38
N ARG A 176 16.36 0.66 -7.22
CA ARG A 176 15.85 2.05 -7.16
C ARG A 176 14.36 2.13 -7.48
N ALA A 177 13.89 1.35 -8.47
CA ALA A 177 12.48 1.30 -8.82
C ALA A 177 11.63 0.72 -7.67
N VAL A 178 12.08 -0.40 -7.08
CA VAL A 178 11.44 -1.00 -5.89
C VAL A 178 11.39 0.00 -4.73
N GLY A 179 12.54 0.62 -4.41
CA GLY A 179 12.62 1.61 -3.33
C GLY A 179 11.66 2.79 -3.54
N ASN A 180 11.57 3.30 -4.78
CA ASN A 180 10.63 4.37 -5.13
C ASN A 180 9.18 3.89 -5.00
N ALA A 181 8.84 2.70 -5.50
CA ALA A 181 7.49 2.15 -5.43
C ALA A 181 7.02 1.93 -3.99
N ILE A 182 7.90 1.45 -3.10
CA ILE A 182 7.60 1.27 -1.67
C ILE A 182 7.39 2.63 -0.99
N MET A 183 8.25 3.61 -1.24
CA MET A 183 8.08 4.95 -0.66
C MET A 183 6.81 5.64 -1.15
N SER A 184 6.43 5.40 -2.41
CA SER A 184 5.21 5.95 -2.98
C SER A 184 3.93 5.40 -2.35
N ILE A 185 3.97 4.27 -1.63
CA ILE A 185 2.79 3.75 -0.92
C ILE A 185 2.22 4.80 0.03
N ILE A 186 3.08 5.46 0.82
CA ILE A 186 2.63 6.46 1.80
C ILE A 186 2.04 7.68 1.10
N THR A 187 2.66 8.15 0.02
CA THR A 187 2.14 9.30 -0.74
C THR A 187 0.85 8.98 -1.50
N LEU A 188 0.74 7.77 -2.05
CA LEU A 188 -0.49 7.30 -2.70
C LEU A 188 -1.63 7.17 -1.69
N ASP A 189 -1.36 6.58 -0.51
CA ASP A 189 -2.34 6.53 0.58
C ASP A 189 -2.80 7.92 0.99
N ALA A 190 -1.85 8.86 1.16
CA ALA A 190 -2.18 10.22 1.56
C ALA A 190 -3.07 10.93 0.53
N VAL A 191 -2.84 10.72 -0.78
CA VAL A 191 -3.65 11.32 -1.84
C VAL A 191 -5.03 10.69 -1.95
N LEU A 192 -5.16 9.38 -1.68
CA LEU A 192 -6.46 8.71 -1.57
C LEU A 192 -7.23 9.21 -0.33
N VAL A 193 -6.57 9.32 0.82
CA VAL A 193 -7.18 9.86 2.04
C VAL A 193 -7.56 11.33 1.85
N LEU A 194 -6.77 12.11 1.10
CA LEU A 194 -7.08 13.50 0.78
C LEU A 194 -8.42 13.63 0.05
N SER A 195 -8.68 12.75 -0.93
CA SER A 195 -9.92 12.79 -1.69
C SER A 195 -11.15 12.41 -0.88
N ALA A 196 -11.02 11.51 0.10
CA ALA A 196 -12.14 10.98 0.88
C ALA A 196 -12.34 11.73 2.22
N CYS A 197 -11.25 12.03 2.95
CA CYS A 197 -11.27 12.52 4.33
C CYS A 197 -10.73 13.95 4.49
N GLY A 198 -10.12 14.51 3.43
CA GLY A 198 -9.59 15.88 3.43
C GLY A 198 -8.16 16.03 3.99
N GLU A 199 -7.72 17.28 4.04
CA GLU A 199 -6.31 17.65 4.24
C GLU A 199 -5.70 17.18 5.56
N ARG A 200 -6.46 17.29 6.67
CA ARG A 200 -5.95 16.96 8.01
C ARG A 200 -5.47 15.52 8.10
N TRP A 201 -6.26 14.61 7.56
CA TRP A 201 -5.94 13.18 7.57
C TRP A 201 -4.84 12.84 6.58
N ALA A 202 -4.83 13.48 5.41
CA ALA A 202 -3.75 13.32 4.44
C ALA A 202 -2.39 13.76 5.01
N ILE A 203 -2.34 14.89 5.74
CA ILE A 203 -1.13 15.36 6.43
C ILE A 203 -0.69 14.36 7.50
N ALA A 204 -1.64 13.81 8.27
CA ALA A 204 -1.32 12.79 9.27
C ALA A 204 -0.66 11.55 8.64
N VAL A 205 -1.15 11.10 7.47
CA VAL A 205 -0.52 9.99 6.73
C VAL A 205 0.86 10.39 6.21
N LEU A 206 1.03 11.60 5.67
CA LEU A 206 2.33 12.08 5.18
C LEU A 206 3.39 12.19 6.30
N LEU A 207 2.98 12.50 7.54
CA LEU A 207 3.90 12.53 8.67
C LEU A 207 4.57 11.18 8.93
N LEU A 208 4.00 10.06 8.48
CA LEU A 208 4.63 8.74 8.55
C LEU A 208 5.88 8.62 7.67
N LEU A 209 6.06 9.51 6.68
CA LEU A 209 7.30 9.56 5.91
C LEU A 209 8.52 9.95 6.77
N VAL A 210 8.32 10.76 7.80
CA VAL A 210 9.42 11.26 8.64
C VAL A 210 10.15 10.11 9.36
N PRO A 211 9.47 9.27 10.17
CA PRO A 211 10.15 8.14 10.83
C PRO A 211 10.66 7.11 9.82
N PHE A 212 9.97 6.93 8.68
CA PHE A 212 10.42 6.01 7.64
C PHE A 212 11.74 6.45 7.00
N VAL A 213 11.88 7.74 6.65
CA VAL A 213 13.12 8.30 6.08
C VAL A 213 14.25 8.30 7.12
N LEU A 214 13.94 8.63 8.38
CA LEU A 214 14.91 8.60 9.47
C LEU A 214 15.43 7.18 9.71
N SER A 215 14.55 6.19 9.77
CA SER A 215 14.96 4.78 9.97
C SER A 215 15.87 4.28 8.86
N ARG A 216 15.63 4.66 7.59
CA ARG A 216 16.51 4.32 6.47
C ARG A 216 17.90 4.93 6.60
N ARG A 217 17.99 6.20 7.06
CA ARG A 217 19.30 6.85 7.26
C ARG A 217 20.08 6.23 8.40
N LEU A 218 19.40 5.81 9.48
CA LEU A 218 20.03 5.15 10.63
C LEU A 218 20.42 3.69 10.34
N ALA A 219 19.72 3.02 9.43
CA ALA A 219 19.98 1.64 9.07
C ALA A 219 21.02 1.47 7.94
N SER A 220 21.39 2.55 7.23
CA SER A 220 22.48 2.50 6.23
C SER A 220 23.82 2.55 6.99
N PRO A 221 24.61 1.45 7.06
CA PRO A 221 25.98 1.52 7.54
C PRO A 221 26.77 2.38 6.57
N THR A 222 27.52 3.34 7.10
CA THR A 222 28.55 4.12 6.39
C THR A 222 29.63 3.23 5.82
#